data_5d0a1c68979759702715647a6eaea234
#
_entry.id   5d0a1c68979759702715647a6eaea234
#
_cell.length_a   1.000
_cell.length_b   1.000
_cell.length_c   1.000
_cell.angle_alpha   90.00
_cell.angle_beta   90.00
_cell.angle_gamma   90.00
#
_symmetry.space_group_name_H-M   'P 1'
#
loop_
_entity.id
_entity.type
_entity.pdbx_description
1 polymer ?
#
loop_
_entity_poly.entity_id
_entity_poly.type
_entity_poly.pdbx_seq_one_letter_code
_entity_poly.pdbx_strand_id
1 'polypeptide(L)'
;MKLENVKRESTTPESITCLPLDYHNDDGVKLAIKNTIERNGPITLVVAWIHASAKDALSLICKELDLSSETYDVFHILGSKASRIASHKIGGKRCSYHRIILGFILEDTYARWLTHEEISDGVIKGIESKCDEWIVGRVEPWELRPTW
;
A
#
# COMPACT_ATOMS: atom_id res chain seq x y z
N MET A 1 -13.88 7.45 -2.48
CA MET A 1 -14.62 6.31 -3.07
C MET A 1 -15.14 5.44 -1.95
N LYS A 2 -16.40 5.04 -1.98
CA LYS A 2 -16.93 4.12 -0.96
C LYS A 2 -16.52 2.69 -1.33
N LEU A 3 -16.14 1.89 -0.33
CA LEU A 3 -15.70 0.49 -0.52
C LEU A 3 -16.72 -0.35 -1.30
N GLU A 4 -18.02 -0.12 -1.05
CA GLU A 4 -19.09 -0.80 -1.75
C GLU A 4 -19.11 -0.55 -3.27
N ASN A 5 -18.66 0.62 -3.73
CA ASN A 5 -18.55 0.90 -5.16
C ASN A 5 -17.46 0.06 -5.81
N VAL A 6 -16.32 -0.09 -5.13
CA VAL A 6 -15.21 -0.94 -5.61
C VAL A 6 -15.69 -2.37 -5.81
N LYS A 7 -16.41 -2.92 -4.83
CA LYS A 7 -16.97 -4.26 -4.91
C LYS A 7 -17.96 -4.40 -6.07
N ARG A 8 -18.85 -3.43 -6.22
CA ARG A 8 -19.90 -3.43 -7.27
C ARG A 8 -19.32 -3.35 -8.68
N GLU A 9 -18.23 -2.61 -8.86
CA GLU A 9 -17.58 -2.41 -10.16
C GLU A 9 -16.60 -3.54 -10.52
N SER A 10 -16.31 -4.46 -9.58
CA SER A 10 -15.44 -5.59 -9.81
C SER A 10 -16.08 -6.62 -10.73
N THR A 11 -15.25 -7.29 -11.53
CA THR A 11 -15.66 -8.45 -12.33
C THR A 11 -15.90 -9.71 -11.49
N THR A 12 -15.38 -9.72 -10.25
CA THR A 12 -15.48 -10.82 -9.28
C THR A 12 -15.91 -10.30 -7.90
N PRO A 13 -17.11 -9.69 -7.78
CA PRO A 13 -17.53 -9.04 -6.52
C PRO A 13 -17.63 -10.02 -5.35
N GLU A 14 -17.86 -11.29 -5.60
CA GLU A 14 -17.89 -12.35 -4.60
C GLU A 14 -16.53 -12.60 -3.94
N SER A 15 -15.44 -12.26 -4.61
CA SER A 15 -14.07 -12.39 -4.10
C SER A 15 -13.65 -11.19 -3.24
N ILE A 16 -14.49 -10.16 -3.11
CA ILE A 16 -14.18 -8.93 -2.38
C ILE A 16 -15.03 -8.85 -1.11
N THR A 17 -14.36 -8.75 0.03
CA THR A 17 -14.97 -8.44 1.31
C THR A 17 -14.58 -7.03 1.73
N CYS A 18 -15.57 -6.14 1.89
CA CYS A 18 -15.34 -4.79 2.39
C CYS A 18 -15.35 -4.79 3.91
N LEU A 19 -14.27 -4.30 4.52
CA LEU A 19 -14.12 -4.18 5.98
C LEU A 19 -13.95 -2.70 6.34
N PRO A 20 -15.03 -1.99 6.73
CA PRO A 20 -14.90 -0.67 7.31
C PRO A 20 -14.13 -0.76 8.63
N LEU A 21 -12.91 -0.24 8.64
CA LEU A 21 -11.99 -0.40 9.76
C LEU A 21 -11.27 0.91 10.03
N ASP A 22 -11.25 1.31 11.30
CA ASP A 22 -10.39 2.38 11.76
C ASP A 22 -9.01 1.82 12.11
N TYR A 23 -8.02 2.08 11.28
CA TYR A 23 -6.66 1.60 11.48
C TYR A 23 -5.88 2.35 12.58
N HIS A 24 -6.51 3.32 13.27
CA HIS A 24 -6.02 3.88 14.54
C HIS A 24 -6.45 3.03 15.75
N ASN A 25 -7.38 2.11 15.54
CA ASN A 25 -7.84 1.19 16.58
C ASN A 25 -7.09 -0.14 16.47
N ASP A 26 -6.02 -0.28 17.26
CA ASP A 26 -5.15 -1.45 17.25
C ASP A 26 -5.89 -2.77 17.49
N ASP A 27 -6.78 -2.80 18.47
CA ASP A 27 -7.56 -4.01 18.77
C ASP A 27 -8.51 -4.39 17.64
N GLY A 28 -9.13 -3.39 17.01
CA GLY A 28 -9.97 -3.58 15.83
C GLY A 28 -9.19 -4.14 14.64
N VAL A 29 -7.97 -3.64 14.41
CA VAL A 29 -7.08 -4.14 13.34
C VAL A 29 -6.69 -5.59 13.60
N LYS A 30 -6.25 -5.93 14.83
CA LYS A 30 -5.90 -7.31 15.20
C LYS A 30 -7.05 -8.27 15.01
N LEU A 31 -8.23 -7.89 15.46
CA LEU A 31 -9.43 -8.70 15.33
C LEU A 31 -9.81 -8.92 13.85
N ALA A 32 -9.74 -7.88 13.03
CA ALA A 32 -10.02 -7.97 11.60
C ALA A 32 -9.06 -8.93 10.88
N ILE A 33 -7.77 -8.87 11.19
CA ILE A 33 -6.76 -9.79 10.63
C ILE A 33 -7.05 -11.22 11.05
N LYS A 34 -7.27 -11.45 12.34
CA LYS A 34 -7.57 -12.78 12.87
C LYS A 34 -8.80 -13.39 12.20
N ASN A 35 -9.89 -12.64 12.14
CA ASN A 35 -11.14 -13.11 11.50
C ASN A 35 -10.95 -13.37 10.00
N THR A 36 -10.16 -12.56 9.31
CA THR A 36 -9.86 -12.75 7.89
C THR A 36 -9.10 -14.05 7.67
N ILE A 37 -8.09 -14.32 8.47
CA ILE A 37 -7.29 -15.56 8.39
C ILE A 37 -8.15 -16.79 8.73
N GLU A 38 -8.98 -16.70 9.75
CA GLU A 38 -9.86 -17.82 10.14
C GLU A 38 -10.87 -18.16 9.05
N ARG A 39 -11.37 -17.17 8.32
CA ARG A 39 -12.38 -17.38 7.26
C ARG A 39 -11.79 -17.77 5.91
N ASN A 40 -10.64 -17.22 5.54
CA ASN A 40 -10.12 -17.27 4.17
C ASN A 40 -8.75 -17.94 4.07
N GLY A 41 -8.13 -18.30 5.18
CA GLY A 41 -6.76 -18.80 5.21
C GLY A 41 -5.71 -17.67 5.30
N PRO A 42 -4.42 -18.01 5.17
CA PRO A 42 -3.33 -17.07 5.36
C PRO A 42 -3.39 -15.86 4.41
N ILE A 43 -3.02 -14.70 4.92
CA ILE A 43 -2.83 -13.50 4.11
C ILE A 43 -1.42 -13.55 3.52
N THR A 44 -1.31 -13.56 2.20
CA THR A 44 -0.03 -13.67 1.48
C THR A 44 0.39 -12.38 0.77
N LEU A 45 -0.51 -11.42 0.66
CA LEU A 45 -0.27 -10.12 0.02
C LEU A 45 -0.95 -9.00 0.80
N VAL A 46 -0.19 -7.96 1.11
CA VAL A 46 -0.68 -6.72 1.69
C VAL A 46 -0.30 -5.56 0.78
N VAL A 47 -1.29 -4.77 0.36
CA VAL A 47 -1.07 -3.50 -0.34
C VAL A 47 -1.58 -2.40 0.57
N ALA A 48 -0.66 -1.60 1.10
CA ALA A 48 -0.98 -0.64 2.16
C ALA A 48 -0.73 0.80 1.72
N TRP A 49 -1.79 1.59 1.67
CA TRP A 49 -1.75 3.04 1.53
C TRP A 49 -2.40 3.67 2.76
N ILE A 50 -1.61 3.88 3.79
CA ILE A 50 -2.06 4.31 5.11
C ILE A 50 -1.66 5.76 5.35
N HIS A 51 -2.58 6.57 5.85
CA HIS A 51 -2.30 7.97 6.15
C HIS A 51 -1.22 8.10 7.23
N ALA A 52 -0.39 9.13 7.11
CA ALA A 52 0.75 9.38 8.00
C ALA A 52 0.38 9.54 9.49
N SER A 53 -0.89 9.84 9.80
CA SER A 53 -1.38 9.90 11.19
C SER A 53 -1.39 8.55 11.89
N ALA A 54 -1.42 7.44 11.13
CA ALA A 54 -1.41 6.07 11.64
C ALA A 54 -0.11 5.34 11.27
N LYS A 55 1.03 5.99 11.52
CA LYS A 55 2.36 5.51 11.13
C LYS A 55 2.72 4.11 11.63
N ASP A 56 2.14 3.66 12.73
CA ASP A 56 2.43 2.36 13.35
C ASP A 56 1.48 1.24 12.88
N ALA A 57 0.42 1.59 12.14
CA ALA A 57 -0.60 0.62 11.72
C ALA A 57 -0.03 -0.51 10.87
N LEU A 58 0.83 -0.20 9.90
CA LEU A 58 1.44 -1.24 9.06
C LEU A 58 2.36 -2.17 9.85
N SER A 59 3.14 -1.62 10.78
CA SER A 59 3.98 -2.44 11.68
C SER A 59 3.14 -3.39 12.54
N LEU A 60 1.98 -2.93 13.01
CA LEU A 60 1.04 -3.77 13.75
C LEU A 60 0.49 -4.90 12.88
N ILE A 61 0.06 -4.58 11.66
CA ILE A 61 -0.42 -5.57 10.69
C ILE A 61 0.66 -6.64 10.46
N CYS A 62 1.89 -6.23 10.19
CA CYS A 62 2.99 -7.16 9.96
C CYS A 62 3.28 -8.03 11.20
N LYS A 63 3.23 -7.47 12.41
CA LYS A 63 3.40 -8.26 13.63
C LYS A 63 2.34 -9.36 13.78
N GLU A 64 1.09 -9.05 13.46
CA GLU A 64 0.02 -10.06 13.48
C GLU A 64 0.22 -11.14 12.41
N LEU A 65 0.67 -10.75 11.21
CA LEU A 65 0.95 -11.71 10.13
C LEU A 65 2.20 -12.58 10.41
N ASP A 66 3.20 -12.04 11.08
CA ASP A 66 4.39 -12.81 11.48
C ASP A 66 4.08 -13.95 12.46
N LEU A 67 2.91 -13.91 13.13
CA LEU A 67 2.43 -15.01 13.97
C LEU A 67 1.94 -16.21 13.14
N SER A 68 1.64 -16.02 11.86
CA SER A 68 1.31 -17.13 10.97
C SER A 68 2.58 -17.87 10.51
N SER A 69 2.41 -19.08 9.99
CA SER A 69 3.52 -19.88 9.45
C SER A 69 3.85 -19.53 7.98
N GLU A 70 3.05 -18.70 7.35
CA GLU A 70 3.18 -18.37 5.93
C GLU A 70 4.06 -17.14 5.68
N THR A 71 4.69 -17.11 4.51
CA THR A 71 5.37 -15.93 4.00
C THR A 71 4.38 -14.99 3.32
N TYR A 72 4.66 -13.69 3.33
CA TYR A 72 3.81 -12.69 2.71
C TYR A 72 4.62 -11.53 2.13
N ASP A 73 4.06 -10.91 1.10
CA ASP A 73 4.59 -9.69 0.49
C ASP A 73 3.83 -8.47 1.02
N VAL A 74 4.55 -7.40 1.32
CA VAL A 74 3.97 -6.09 1.66
C VAL A 74 4.43 -5.07 0.65
N PHE A 75 3.48 -4.43 -0.02
CA PHE A 75 3.70 -3.28 -0.90
C PHE A 75 3.20 -2.03 -0.19
N HIS A 76 4.12 -1.24 0.32
CA HIS A 76 3.84 -0.01 1.04
C HIS A 76 3.84 1.17 0.09
N ILE A 77 2.66 1.76 -0.13
CA ILE A 77 2.47 2.90 -1.01
C ILE A 77 2.74 4.18 -0.24
N LEU A 78 3.68 4.97 -0.73
CA LEU A 78 4.20 6.16 -0.07
C LEU A 78 4.18 7.36 -1.02
N GLY A 79 4.06 8.56 -0.47
CA GLY A 79 4.19 9.80 -1.23
C GLY A 79 5.65 10.10 -1.62
N SER A 80 5.83 11.07 -2.53
CA SER A 80 7.13 11.43 -3.12
C SER A 80 8.24 11.76 -2.11
N LYS A 81 7.89 12.28 -0.94
CA LYS A 81 8.85 12.58 0.13
C LYS A 81 9.63 11.34 0.61
N ALA A 82 9.03 10.17 0.48
CA ALA A 82 9.68 8.92 0.89
C ALA A 82 10.92 8.58 0.06
N SER A 83 11.04 9.10 -1.17
CA SER A 83 12.24 8.92 -2.00
C SER A 83 13.51 9.51 -1.37
N ARG A 84 13.35 10.48 -0.48
CA ARG A 84 14.44 11.18 0.21
C ARG A 84 14.73 10.65 1.60
N ILE A 85 14.05 9.60 2.00
CA ILE A 85 14.17 8.98 3.32
C ILE A 85 14.67 7.56 3.14
N ALA A 86 15.68 7.18 3.89
CA ALA A 86 16.21 5.82 3.87
C ALA A 86 15.10 4.79 4.15
N SER A 87 15.10 3.70 3.40
CA SER A 87 14.16 2.62 3.60
C SER A 87 14.46 1.88 4.90
N HIS A 88 13.45 1.73 5.74
CA HIS A 88 13.48 0.84 6.87
C HIS A 88 12.53 -0.32 6.60
N LYS A 89 13.04 -1.53 6.62
CA LYS A 89 12.23 -2.73 6.44
C LYS A 89 11.19 -2.82 7.56
N ILE A 90 9.93 -3.02 7.18
CA ILE A 90 8.83 -3.33 8.08
C ILE A 90 8.55 -4.83 7.99
N GLY A 91 8.17 -5.43 9.12
CA GLY A 91 7.90 -6.85 9.21
C GLY A 91 9.10 -7.71 9.57
N GLY A 92 8.84 -8.96 9.87
CA GLY A 92 9.80 -9.94 10.32
C GLY A 92 10.42 -10.78 9.19
N LYS A 93 10.90 -11.97 9.54
CA LYS A 93 11.58 -12.88 8.60
C LYS A 93 10.70 -13.43 7.50
N ARG A 94 9.37 -13.43 7.71
CA ARG A 94 8.39 -13.94 6.74
C ARG A 94 7.86 -12.88 5.79
N CYS A 95 8.21 -11.62 6.04
CA CYS A 95 7.79 -10.46 5.27
C CYS A 95 8.81 -10.11 4.20
N SER A 96 8.37 -10.09 2.94
CA SER A 96 9.07 -9.42 1.85
C SER A 96 8.51 -8.01 1.71
N TYR A 97 9.27 -7.00 2.11
CA TYR A 97 8.83 -5.62 2.16
C TYR A 97 9.29 -4.85 0.92
N HIS A 98 8.34 -4.21 0.25
CA HIS A 98 8.55 -3.41 -0.96
C HIS A 98 7.95 -2.02 -0.78
N ARG A 99 8.63 -1.00 -1.30
CA ARG A 99 8.11 0.38 -1.34
C ARG A 99 7.63 0.73 -2.74
N ILE A 100 6.46 1.33 -2.83
CA ILE A 100 5.97 1.96 -4.06
C ILE A 100 5.83 3.46 -3.78
N ILE A 101 6.65 4.27 -4.45
CA ILE A 101 6.69 5.71 -4.24
C ILE A 101 5.91 6.39 -5.34
N LEU A 102 4.90 7.18 -4.96
CA LEU A 102 4.11 7.98 -5.87
C LEU A 102 4.80 9.33 -6.09
N GLY A 103 5.30 9.52 -7.28
CA GLY A 103 5.94 10.74 -7.72
C GLY A 103 4.99 11.69 -8.44
N PHE A 104 5.49 12.34 -9.48
CA PHE A 104 4.76 13.29 -10.31
C PHE A 104 5.09 13.07 -11.79
N ILE A 105 4.31 13.71 -12.66
CA ILE A 105 4.57 13.76 -14.11
C ILE A 105 5.14 15.13 -14.45
N LEU A 106 6.20 15.13 -15.24
CA LEU A 106 6.76 16.34 -15.84
C LEU A 106 6.33 16.39 -17.29
N GLU A 107 5.45 17.33 -17.59
CA GLU A 107 5.06 17.71 -18.94
C GLU A 107 6.09 18.72 -19.49
N ASP A 108 6.02 19.04 -20.77
CA ASP A 108 7.00 19.92 -21.42
C ASP A 108 7.16 21.29 -20.72
N THR A 109 6.08 21.84 -20.18
CA THR A 109 6.04 23.19 -19.61
C THR A 109 5.68 23.26 -18.13
N TYR A 110 5.20 22.17 -17.54
CA TYR A 110 4.77 22.14 -16.14
C TYR A 110 4.83 20.72 -15.53
N ALA A 111 4.80 20.65 -14.22
CA ALA A 111 4.68 19.41 -13.50
C ALA A 111 3.27 19.28 -12.89
N ARG A 112 2.76 18.06 -12.83
CA ARG A 112 1.48 17.72 -12.21
C ARG A 112 1.55 16.45 -11.40
N TRP A 113 0.65 16.29 -10.45
CA TRP A 113 0.49 15.05 -9.72
C TRP A 113 -0.07 13.94 -10.63
N LEU A 114 0.17 12.71 -10.22
CA LEU A 114 -0.41 11.52 -10.87
C LEU A 114 -1.94 11.54 -10.81
N THR A 115 -2.58 11.11 -11.86
CA THR A 115 -4.02 10.80 -11.84
C THR A 115 -4.29 9.49 -11.09
N HIS A 116 -5.53 9.25 -10.72
CA HIS A 116 -5.92 7.98 -10.07
C HIS A 116 -5.62 6.76 -10.95
N GLU A 117 -5.80 6.89 -12.26
CA GLU A 117 -5.49 5.86 -13.24
C GLU A 117 -4.00 5.56 -13.29
N GLU A 118 -3.16 6.59 -13.37
CA GLU A 118 -1.69 6.46 -13.36
C GLU A 118 -1.18 5.85 -12.06
N ILE A 119 -1.79 6.20 -10.92
CA ILE A 119 -1.48 5.58 -9.62
C ILE A 119 -1.82 4.09 -9.66
N SER A 120 -3.03 3.73 -10.07
CA SER A 120 -3.49 2.35 -10.11
C SER A 120 -2.62 1.49 -11.02
N ASP A 121 -2.37 1.93 -12.24
CA ASP A 121 -1.53 1.22 -13.20
C ASP A 121 -0.10 1.09 -12.72
N GLY A 122 0.45 2.16 -12.15
CA GLY A 122 1.81 2.18 -11.62
C GLY A 122 1.98 1.26 -10.41
N VAL A 123 1.00 1.22 -9.51
CA VAL A 123 0.99 0.31 -8.35
C VAL A 123 0.92 -1.15 -8.79
N ILE A 124 0.05 -1.48 -9.75
CA ILE A 124 -0.06 -2.85 -10.28
C ILE A 124 1.28 -3.29 -10.88
N LYS A 125 1.92 -2.45 -11.69
CA LYS A 125 3.26 -2.73 -12.24
C LYS A 125 4.32 -2.91 -11.15
N GLY A 126 4.26 -2.11 -10.09
CA GLY A 126 5.15 -2.22 -8.94
C GLY A 126 4.99 -3.56 -8.21
N ILE A 127 3.75 -4.00 -8.03
CA ILE A 127 3.44 -5.31 -7.42
C ILE A 127 3.98 -6.45 -8.29
N GLU A 128 3.77 -6.39 -9.60
CA GLU A 128 4.25 -7.40 -10.54
C GLU A 128 5.77 -7.46 -10.62
N SER A 129 6.46 -6.31 -10.49
CA SER A 129 7.93 -6.23 -10.57
C SER A 129 8.64 -6.89 -9.40
N LYS A 130 8.02 -6.88 -8.22
CA LYS A 130 8.62 -7.32 -6.94
C LYS A 130 9.97 -6.67 -6.60
N CYS A 131 10.23 -5.48 -7.12
CA CYS A 131 11.43 -4.70 -6.77
C CYS A 131 11.31 -4.20 -5.32
N ASP A 132 12.44 -4.03 -4.65
CA ASP A 132 12.46 -3.48 -3.30
C ASP A 132 11.90 -2.06 -3.24
N GLU A 133 12.14 -1.29 -4.30
CA GLU A 133 11.58 0.04 -4.48
C GLU A 133 11.14 0.26 -5.93
N TRP A 134 9.91 0.75 -6.11
CA TRP A 134 9.31 1.08 -7.38
C TRP A 134 8.79 2.52 -7.35
N ILE A 135 9.11 3.31 -8.37
CA ILE A 135 8.66 4.70 -8.48
C ILE A 135 7.62 4.81 -9.59
N VAL A 136 6.46 5.34 -9.26
CA VAL A 136 5.42 5.68 -10.24
C VAL A 136 5.59 7.15 -10.64
N GLY A 137 5.77 7.39 -11.92
CA GLY A 137 6.15 8.72 -12.41
C GLY A 137 7.61 9.01 -12.12
N ARG A 138 7.89 10.18 -11.59
CA ARG A 138 9.25 10.61 -11.23
C ARG A 138 9.28 11.37 -9.92
N VAL A 139 10.44 11.38 -9.27
CA VAL A 139 10.68 12.09 -8.02
C VAL A 139 11.75 13.17 -8.15
N GLU A 140 12.46 13.19 -9.29
CA GLU A 140 13.48 14.19 -9.62
C GLU A 140 13.16 14.84 -10.99
N PRO A 141 13.53 16.11 -11.22
CA PRO A 141 14.13 17.05 -10.27
C PRO A 141 13.14 17.44 -9.16
N TRP A 142 13.60 17.44 -7.92
CA TRP A 142 12.76 17.70 -6.75
C TRP A 142 12.10 19.08 -6.77
N GLU A 143 12.83 20.08 -7.27
CA GLU A 143 12.41 21.47 -7.34
C GLU A 143 11.19 21.67 -8.25
N LEU A 144 11.00 20.78 -9.22
CA LEU A 144 9.88 20.82 -10.17
C LEU A 144 8.63 20.11 -9.66
N ARG A 145 8.69 19.53 -8.47
CA ARG A 145 7.54 18.86 -7.88
C ARG A 145 6.37 19.85 -7.74
N PRO A 146 5.14 19.45 -8.14
CA PRO A 146 3.98 20.30 -7.96
C PRO A 146 3.79 20.69 -6.49
N THR A 147 3.34 21.90 -6.25
CA THR A 147 2.92 22.39 -4.93
C THR A 147 1.40 22.23 -4.79
N TRP A 148 0.95 22.06 -3.56
CA TRP A 148 -0.48 22.02 -3.24
C TRP A 148 -1.06 23.41 -3.19
#